data_30c4090e8705e9502c57ba659b5617e0
#
_entry.id   30c4090e8705e9502c57ba659b5617e0
#
_cell.length_a   1.000
_cell.length_b   1.000
_cell.length_c   1.000
_cell.angle_alpha   90.00
_cell.angle_beta   90.00
_cell.angle_gamma   90.00
#
_symmetry.space_group_name_H-M   'P 1'
#
loop_
_entity.id
_entity.type
_entity.pdbx_description
1 polymer ?
#
loop_
_entity_poly.entity_id
_entity_poly.type
_entity_poly.pdbx_seq_one_letter_code
_entity_poly.pdbx_strand_id
1 'polypeptide(L)'
;MILLSVIVPLHNVAEYIFVTLDSLEQQPQDDMEVILVDDGSTDQTAVIAKTYVAKHPNWQLIMQPQQGVSVARNVGTQEAKGEYVAYLDGDDWLAPQALQQLLTTAQQVQADLVQCGFFYAYEQHLLYDNRRQSPQDAPQMLNTETALEALCQPHPLLNNFLWAKVMKKEIALACPNPPDRVAQDAFVMHEIVARCSKVVCMSQPLWFYRQRNTGLSGHFSIRRKDLLEAYEMRIQFLLSTHREKLLAWVIPEYLRQVFQHLAAAKRTHDTPTIQAFEAYQSYVQQQYSDIIKQYAPHLWQQLKWEQSLLGQFLCRVKNRLFRSPLLKYSFSDLNNSFK
;
A
#
# COMPACT_ATOMS: atom_id res chain seq x y z
N MET A 1 -26.09 -13.49 -5.44
CA MET A 1 -25.59 -12.25 -6.11
C MET A 1 -24.16 -12.07 -5.65
N ILE A 2 -23.20 -11.79 -6.53
CA ILE A 2 -21.82 -11.56 -6.10
C ILE A 2 -21.73 -10.20 -5.42
N LEU A 3 -21.25 -10.18 -4.19
CA LEU A 3 -21.04 -8.97 -3.39
C LEU A 3 -19.58 -8.51 -3.42
N LEU A 4 -18.63 -9.45 -3.43
CA LEU A 4 -17.21 -9.17 -3.38
C LEU A 4 -16.47 -9.84 -4.54
N SER A 5 -15.66 -9.08 -5.28
CA SER A 5 -14.69 -9.58 -6.24
C SER A 5 -13.28 -9.43 -5.67
N VAL A 6 -12.56 -10.53 -5.49
CA VAL A 6 -11.17 -10.54 -5.04
C VAL A 6 -10.28 -10.62 -6.26
N ILE A 7 -9.46 -9.61 -6.46
CA ILE A 7 -8.55 -9.47 -7.61
C ILE A 7 -7.13 -9.83 -7.16
N VAL A 8 -6.55 -10.84 -7.81
CA VAL A 8 -5.22 -11.36 -7.47
C VAL A 8 -4.29 -11.21 -8.67
N PRO A 9 -3.46 -10.16 -8.74
CA PRO A 9 -2.43 -10.05 -9.75
C PRO A 9 -1.33 -11.08 -9.50
N LEU A 10 -0.92 -11.80 -10.54
CA LEU A 10 0.06 -12.88 -10.48
C LEU A 10 1.19 -12.61 -11.47
N HIS A 11 2.44 -12.70 -11.02
CA HIS A 11 3.61 -12.70 -11.90
C HIS A 11 4.79 -13.39 -11.25
N ASN A 12 5.16 -14.58 -11.74
CA ASN A 12 6.29 -15.36 -11.22
C ASN A 12 6.27 -15.56 -9.71
N VAL A 13 5.16 -16.08 -9.18
CA VAL A 13 4.91 -16.33 -7.75
C VAL A 13 4.68 -17.81 -7.43
N ALA A 14 5.14 -18.73 -8.27
CA ALA A 14 4.91 -20.17 -8.11
C ALA A 14 5.32 -20.70 -6.74
N GLU A 15 6.34 -20.13 -6.12
CA GLU A 15 6.81 -20.49 -4.77
C GLU A 15 5.80 -20.15 -3.67
N TYR A 16 4.99 -19.11 -3.86
CA TYR A 16 4.13 -18.52 -2.81
C TYR A 16 2.64 -18.74 -3.03
N ILE A 17 2.22 -18.87 -4.29
CA ILE A 17 0.82 -18.83 -4.72
C ILE A 17 -0.07 -19.86 -4.01
N PHE A 18 0.45 -21.04 -3.63
CA PHE A 18 -0.33 -22.05 -2.93
C PHE A 18 -0.89 -21.50 -1.61
N VAL A 19 -0.06 -20.81 -0.82
CA VAL A 19 -0.50 -20.23 0.46
C VAL A 19 -1.56 -19.16 0.24
N THR A 20 -1.41 -18.35 -0.81
CA THR A 20 -2.37 -17.33 -1.19
C THR A 20 -3.72 -17.95 -1.57
N LEU A 21 -3.73 -18.92 -2.48
CA LEU A 21 -4.94 -19.54 -3.00
C LEU A 21 -5.63 -20.42 -1.93
N ASP A 22 -4.88 -21.16 -1.11
CA ASP A 22 -5.42 -21.93 0.02
C ASP A 22 -6.11 -21.00 1.04
N SER A 23 -5.54 -19.82 1.30
CA SER A 23 -6.15 -18.83 2.19
C SER A 23 -7.47 -18.26 1.62
N LEU A 24 -7.58 -18.16 0.30
CA LEU A 24 -8.82 -17.78 -0.39
C LEU A 24 -9.86 -18.92 -0.39
N GLU A 25 -9.45 -20.17 -0.58
CA GLU A 25 -10.35 -21.33 -0.46
C GLU A 25 -11.01 -21.40 0.93
N GLN A 26 -10.31 -20.97 1.97
CA GLN A 26 -10.81 -20.95 3.35
C GLN A 26 -11.78 -19.79 3.66
N GLN A 27 -11.95 -18.84 2.73
CA GLN A 27 -12.96 -17.77 2.90
C GLN A 27 -14.34 -18.30 2.49
N PRO A 28 -15.45 -17.77 3.07
CA PRO A 28 -16.81 -18.07 2.59
C PRO A 28 -16.97 -17.70 1.11
N GLN A 29 -17.49 -18.64 0.30
CA GLN A 29 -17.51 -18.54 -1.16
C GLN A 29 -18.84 -18.06 -1.75
N ASP A 30 -19.94 -18.02 -0.96
CA ASP A 30 -21.30 -17.88 -1.49
C ASP A 30 -21.56 -16.58 -2.25
N ASP A 31 -21.03 -15.48 -1.75
CA ASP A 31 -21.20 -14.12 -2.31
C ASP A 31 -19.89 -13.54 -2.89
N MET A 32 -18.89 -14.39 -3.12
CA MET A 32 -17.56 -13.99 -3.57
C MET A 32 -17.19 -14.61 -4.91
N GLU A 33 -16.51 -13.85 -5.75
CA GLU A 33 -15.74 -14.37 -6.89
C GLU A 33 -14.26 -14.03 -6.73
N VAL A 34 -13.40 -14.84 -7.35
CA VAL A 34 -11.95 -14.60 -7.40
C VAL A 34 -11.51 -14.44 -8.85
N ILE A 35 -10.80 -13.36 -9.12
CA ILE A 35 -10.27 -13.01 -10.42
C ILE A 35 -8.75 -13.04 -10.35
N LEU A 36 -8.16 -14.14 -10.79
CA LEU A 36 -6.71 -14.29 -10.92
C LEU A 36 -6.30 -13.65 -12.24
N VAL A 37 -5.35 -12.73 -12.21
CA VAL A 37 -4.83 -12.09 -13.44
C VAL A 37 -3.34 -12.41 -13.55
N ASP A 38 -3.01 -13.36 -14.43
CA ASP A 38 -1.64 -13.74 -14.73
C ASP A 38 -1.01 -12.76 -15.71
N ASP A 39 -0.05 -11.99 -15.25
CA ASP A 39 0.65 -10.96 -15.99
C ASP A 39 1.90 -11.52 -16.69
N GLY A 40 1.69 -12.55 -17.52
CA GLY A 40 2.74 -13.16 -18.34
C GLY A 40 3.79 -13.91 -17.53
N SER A 41 3.38 -14.74 -16.56
CA SER A 41 4.30 -15.57 -15.80
C SER A 41 5.03 -16.58 -16.72
N THR A 42 6.31 -16.78 -16.43
CA THR A 42 7.19 -17.74 -17.12
C THR A 42 7.51 -18.98 -16.29
N ASP A 43 7.10 -18.99 -15.02
CA ASP A 43 7.22 -20.13 -14.09
C ASP A 43 5.91 -20.95 -14.03
N GLN A 44 5.72 -21.77 -13.00
CA GLN A 44 4.54 -22.60 -12.81
C GLN A 44 3.29 -21.86 -12.32
N THR A 45 3.35 -20.54 -12.11
CA THR A 45 2.25 -19.72 -11.53
C THR A 45 0.92 -19.95 -12.27
N ALA A 46 0.89 -19.80 -13.61
CA ALA A 46 -0.33 -19.97 -14.38
C ALA A 46 -0.87 -21.41 -14.36
N VAL A 47 0.01 -22.42 -14.30
CA VAL A 47 -0.37 -23.83 -14.21
C VAL A 47 -1.06 -24.09 -12.86
N ILE A 48 -0.46 -23.61 -11.77
CA ILE A 48 -1.04 -23.73 -10.44
C ILE A 48 -2.39 -23.03 -10.37
N ALA A 49 -2.49 -21.77 -10.83
CA ALA A 49 -3.72 -21.00 -10.84
C ALA A 49 -4.87 -21.74 -11.57
N LYS A 50 -4.59 -22.37 -12.72
CA LYS A 50 -5.57 -23.19 -13.47
C LYS A 50 -6.13 -24.34 -12.64
N THR A 51 -5.32 -24.97 -11.78
CA THR A 51 -5.79 -26.10 -10.96
C THR A 51 -6.80 -25.68 -9.89
N TYR A 52 -6.69 -24.44 -9.37
CA TYR A 52 -7.66 -23.88 -8.42
C TYR A 52 -8.95 -23.44 -9.14
N VAL A 53 -8.82 -22.71 -10.24
CA VAL A 53 -9.99 -22.29 -11.05
C VAL A 53 -10.83 -23.49 -11.48
N ALA A 54 -10.20 -24.61 -11.83
CA ALA A 54 -10.95 -25.84 -12.22
C ALA A 54 -11.81 -26.42 -11.10
N LYS A 55 -11.53 -26.11 -9.83
CA LYS A 55 -12.28 -26.60 -8.66
C LYS A 55 -13.39 -25.62 -8.22
N HIS A 56 -13.29 -24.36 -8.59
CA HIS A 56 -14.16 -23.29 -8.10
C HIS A 56 -14.91 -22.60 -9.24
N PRO A 57 -16.23 -22.78 -9.38
CA PRO A 57 -17.00 -22.22 -10.51
C PRO A 57 -17.11 -20.70 -10.48
N ASN A 58 -16.88 -20.07 -9.34
CA ASN A 58 -16.84 -18.61 -9.13
C ASN A 58 -15.43 -18.02 -9.20
N TRP A 59 -14.42 -18.81 -9.58
CA TRP A 59 -13.07 -18.34 -9.82
C TRP A 59 -12.78 -18.26 -11.31
N GLN A 60 -12.04 -17.25 -11.75
CA GLN A 60 -11.59 -17.12 -13.14
C GLN A 60 -10.11 -16.79 -13.21
N LEU A 61 -9.48 -17.20 -14.30
CA LEU A 61 -8.10 -16.84 -14.63
C LEU A 61 -8.08 -16.07 -15.95
N ILE A 62 -7.55 -14.85 -15.90
CA ILE A 62 -7.27 -14.02 -17.06
C ILE A 62 -5.77 -14.06 -17.29
N MET A 63 -5.36 -14.32 -18.52
CA MET A 63 -3.96 -14.32 -18.93
C MET A 63 -3.70 -13.13 -19.84
N GLN A 64 -2.67 -12.35 -19.53
CA GLN A 64 -2.25 -11.21 -20.35
C GLN A 64 -0.73 -11.22 -20.59
N PRO A 65 -0.24 -10.58 -21.65
CA PRO A 65 1.18 -10.28 -21.78
C PRO A 65 1.64 -9.42 -20.59
N GLN A 66 2.89 -9.54 -20.19
CA GLN A 66 3.43 -8.77 -19.05
C GLN A 66 3.29 -7.26 -19.27
N GLN A 67 2.50 -6.59 -18.40
CA GLN A 67 2.23 -5.15 -18.43
C GLN A 67 2.32 -4.51 -17.04
N GLY A 68 2.62 -5.30 -16.03
CA GLY A 68 2.81 -4.87 -14.65
C GLY A 68 1.54 -4.94 -13.79
N VAL A 69 1.75 -4.94 -12.48
CA VAL A 69 0.72 -5.15 -11.47
C VAL A 69 -0.44 -4.14 -11.55
N SER A 70 -0.17 -2.88 -11.95
CA SER A 70 -1.20 -1.86 -12.15
C SER A 70 -2.21 -2.27 -13.21
N VAL A 71 -1.74 -2.73 -14.38
CA VAL A 71 -2.59 -3.16 -15.48
C VAL A 71 -3.37 -4.41 -15.08
N ALA A 72 -2.71 -5.38 -14.44
CA ALA A 72 -3.38 -6.58 -13.95
C ALA A 72 -4.51 -6.27 -12.95
N ARG A 73 -4.29 -5.35 -11.99
CA ARG A 73 -5.35 -4.90 -11.08
C ARG A 73 -6.48 -4.18 -11.81
N ASN A 74 -6.17 -3.33 -12.79
CA ASN A 74 -7.19 -2.61 -13.58
C ASN A 74 -8.04 -3.58 -14.40
N VAL A 75 -7.42 -4.55 -15.07
CA VAL A 75 -8.14 -5.60 -15.81
C VAL A 75 -9.07 -6.41 -14.88
N GLY A 76 -8.55 -6.87 -13.73
CA GLY A 76 -9.37 -7.58 -12.75
C GLY A 76 -10.53 -6.72 -12.22
N THR A 77 -10.32 -5.40 -12.01
CA THR A 77 -11.37 -4.49 -11.56
C THR A 77 -12.46 -4.29 -12.61
N GLN A 78 -12.10 -4.24 -13.89
CA GLN A 78 -13.06 -4.13 -14.99
C GLN A 78 -13.94 -5.38 -15.13
N GLU A 79 -13.37 -6.57 -14.92
CA GLU A 79 -14.07 -7.85 -14.99
C GLU A 79 -14.89 -8.17 -13.72
N ALA A 80 -14.68 -7.44 -12.64
CA ALA A 80 -15.34 -7.64 -11.37
C ALA A 80 -16.87 -7.45 -11.47
N LYS A 81 -17.64 -8.38 -10.87
CA LYS A 81 -19.12 -8.35 -10.80
C LYS A 81 -19.64 -7.92 -9.43
N GLY A 82 -18.79 -8.02 -8.40
CA GLY A 82 -19.15 -7.64 -7.04
C GLY A 82 -19.43 -6.16 -6.89
N GLU A 83 -20.24 -5.80 -5.91
CA GLU A 83 -20.43 -4.41 -5.47
C GLU A 83 -19.16 -3.84 -4.88
N TYR A 84 -18.41 -4.70 -4.19
CA TYR A 84 -17.11 -4.38 -3.58
C TYR A 84 -15.97 -5.12 -4.29
N VAL A 85 -14.77 -4.57 -4.20
CA VAL A 85 -13.52 -5.19 -4.65
C VAL A 85 -12.50 -5.24 -3.53
N ALA A 86 -11.63 -6.26 -3.55
CA ALA A 86 -10.45 -6.39 -2.73
C ALA A 86 -9.26 -6.78 -3.61
N TYR A 87 -8.06 -6.30 -3.29
CA TYR A 87 -6.83 -6.69 -3.97
C TYR A 87 -5.98 -7.54 -3.02
N LEU A 88 -5.56 -8.72 -3.47
CA LEU A 88 -4.66 -9.59 -2.74
C LEU A 88 -3.45 -9.90 -3.62
N ASP A 89 -2.26 -9.54 -3.19
CA ASP A 89 -1.05 -9.85 -3.96
C ASP A 89 -0.75 -11.36 -3.91
N GLY A 90 -0.26 -11.92 -5.03
CA GLY A 90 -0.11 -13.36 -5.24
C GLY A 90 0.91 -14.07 -4.34
N ASP A 91 1.56 -13.33 -3.44
CA ASP A 91 2.50 -13.83 -2.44
C ASP A 91 2.07 -13.57 -0.99
N ASP A 92 0.95 -12.85 -0.79
CA ASP A 92 0.33 -12.57 0.50
C ASP A 92 -0.73 -13.62 0.85
N TRP A 93 -1.27 -13.58 2.08
CA TRP A 93 -2.38 -14.45 2.48
C TRP A 93 -3.27 -13.82 3.54
N LEU A 94 -4.42 -14.44 3.75
CA LEU A 94 -5.49 -13.96 4.61
C LEU A 94 -5.62 -14.78 5.89
N ALA A 95 -6.08 -14.13 6.96
CA ALA A 95 -6.60 -14.82 8.12
C ALA A 95 -7.94 -15.51 7.78
N PRO A 96 -8.36 -16.54 8.53
CA PRO A 96 -9.69 -17.13 8.39
C PRO A 96 -10.77 -16.06 8.51
N GLN A 97 -11.79 -16.11 7.63
CA GLN A 97 -12.93 -15.18 7.60
C GLN A 97 -12.57 -13.69 7.40
N ALA A 98 -11.35 -13.37 6.96
CA ALA A 98 -10.89 -11.98 6.80
C ALA A 98 -11.81 -11.17 5.87
N LEU A 99 -12.11 -11.73 4.69
CA LEU A 99 -12.96 -11.05 3.69
C LEU A 99 -14.40 -10.93 4.17
N GLN A 100 -14.92 -11.95 4.86
CA GLN A 100 -16.27 -11.92 5.45
C GLN A 100 -16.38 -10.78 6.48
N GLN A 101 -15.40 -10.63 7.35
CA GLN A 101 -15.41 -9.57 8.37
C GLN A 101 -15.38 -8.18 7.74
N LEU A 102 -14.51 -7.97 6.75
CA LEU A 102 -14.41 -6.70 6.01
C LEU A 102 -15.74 -6.38 5.28
N LEU A 103 -16.29 -7.35 4.54
CA LEU A 103 -17.53 -7.18 3.78
C LEU A 103 -18.73 -6.94 4.71
N THR A 104 -18.86 -7.72 5.78
CA THR A 104 -19.93 -7.55 6.78
C THR A 104 -19.85 -6.16 7.40
N THR A 105 -18.65 -5.70 7.76
CA THR A 105 -18.45 -4.34 8.29
C THR A 105 -18.88 -3.29 7.26
N ALA A 106 -18.46 -3.44 5.99
CA ALA A 106 -18.83 -2.51 4.92
C ALA A 106 -20.35 -2.40 4.76
N GLN A 107 -21.04 -3.53 4.74
CA GLN A 107 -22.51 -3.59 4.57
C GLN A 107 -23.26 -3.02 5.78
N GLN A 108 -22.88 -3.42 7.01
CA GLN A 108 -23.57 -3.00 8.23
C GLN A 108 -23.61 -1.48 8.41
N VAL A 109 -22.53 -0.81 8.08
CA VAL A 109 -22.44 0.65 8.22
C VAL A 109 -22.52 1.40 6.88
N GLN A 110 -22.72 0.68 5.78
CA GLN A 110 -22.70 1.24 4.42
C GLN A 110 -21.42 2.03 4.14
N ALA A 111 -20.27 1.43 4.45
CA ALA A 111 -18.98 2.03 4.20
C ALA A 111 -18.59 1.93 2.72
N ASP A 112 -17.94 2.96 2.20
CA ASP A 112 -17.38 2.97 0.86
C ASP A 112 -16.03 2.26 0.81
N LEU A 113 -15.29 2.27 1.94
CA LEU A 113 -14.01 1.60 2.12
C LEU A 113 -13.88 1.09 3.55
N VAL A 114 -13.44 -0.15 3.72
CA VAL A 114 -13.05 -0.75 5.01
C VAL A 114 -11.62 -1.24 4.89
N GLN A 115 -10.76 -0.83 5.81
CA GLN A 115 -9.39 -1.31 5.95
C GLN A 115 -9.28 -2.17 7.21
N CYS A 116 -8.50 -3.27 7.15
CA CYS A 116 -8.08 -4.01 8.34
C CYS A 116 -6.60 -3.77 8.67
N GLY A 117 -6.18 -4.20 9.86
CA GLY A 117 -4.78 -4.33 10.23
C GLY A 117 -4.10 -5.45 9.44
N PHE A 118 -2.77 -5.49 9.50
CA PHE A 118 -1.98 -6.51 8.85
C PHE A 118 -0.68 -6.79 9.60
N PHE A 119 -0.10 -7.97 9.34
CA PHE A 119 1.24 -8.32 9.77
C PHE A 119 2.24 -8.20 8.64
N TYR A 120 3.42 -7.66 8.93
CA TYR A 120 4.61 -7.92 8.11
C TYR A 120 5.08 -9.35 8.42
N ALA A 121 5.00 -10.24 7.44
CA ALA A 121 5.27 -11.66 7.62
C ALA A 121 6.65 -12.03 7.11
N TYR A 122 7.55 -12.32 8.03
CA TYR A 122 8.89 -12.84 7.78
C TYR A 122 8.88 -14.37 7.93
N GLU A 123 9.93 -15.06 7.48
CA GLU A 123 10.00 -16.53 7.55
C GLU A 123 9.79 -17.09 8.95
N GLN A 124 10.27 -16.39 9.99
CA GLN A 124 10.29 -16.89 11.37
C GLN A 124 9.43 -16.10 12.35
N HIS A 125 8.87 -14.96 11.93
CA HIS A 125 8.10 -14.11 12.82
C HIS A 125 7.21 -13.12 12.07
N LEU A 126 6.25 -12.58 12.82
CA LEU A 126 5.35 -11.54 12.37
C LEU A 126 5.62 -10.24 13.12
N LEU A 127 5.50 -9.10 12.44
CA LEU A 127 5.56 -7.79 13.06
C LEU A 127 4.25 -7.04 12.81
N TYR A 128 3.70 -6.43 13.85
CA TYR A 128 2.55 -5.53 13.78
C TYR A 128 2.97 -4.11 14.14
N ASP A 129 2.50 -3.13 13.36
CA ASP A 129 2.76 -1.72 13.64
C ASP A 129 1.67 -1.14 14.54
N ASN A 130 1.93 -1.08 15.84
CA ASN A 130 0.99 -0.59 16.86
C ASN A 130 1.08 0.92 17.13
N ARG A 131 1.79 1.68 16.31
CA ARG A 131 1.99 3.13 16.55
C ARG A 131 0.69 3.94 16.46
N ARG A 132 -0.34 3.42 15.82
CA ARG A 132 -1.65 4.08 15.66
C ARG A 132 -2.82 3.30 16.22
N GLN A 133 -2.79 1.99 16.14
CA GLN A 133 -3.83 1.11 16.67
C GLN A 133 -3.19 -0.12 17.30
N SER A 134 -3.79 -0.56 18.41
CA SER A 134 -3.56 -1.90 18.94
C SER A 134 -4.49 -2.89 18.24
N PRO A 135 -4.12 -4.18 18.07
CA PRO A 135 -5.00 -5.18 17.47
C PRO A 135 -6.39 -5.33 18.09
N GLN A 136 -6.55 -4.85 19.34
CA GLN A 136 -7.80 -4.94 20.12
C GLN A 136 -8.62 -3.64 20.11
N ASP A 137 -8.14 -2.58 19.46
CA ASP A 137 -8.86 -1.31 19.43
C ASP A 137 -10.16 -1.44 18.62
N ALA A 138 -11.18 -0.71 19.04
CA ALA A 138 -12.45 -0.65 18.31
C ALA A 138 -12.26 -0.03 16.91
N PRO A 139 -13.05 -0.47 15.90
CA PRO A 139 -13.04 0.14 14.59
C PRO A 139 -13.32 1.65 14.65
N GLN A 140 -12.58 2.42 13.86
CA GLN A 140 -12.79 3.87 13.75
C GLN A 140 -13.55 4.18 12.45
N MET A 141 -14.66 4.91 12.57
CA MET A 141 -15.42 5.42 11.43
C MET A 141 -14.98 6.84 11.10
N LEU A 142 -14.65 7.08 9.85
CA LEU A 142 -14.13 8.34 9.34
C LEU A 142 -15.01 8.84 8.19
N ASN A 143 -15.26 10.15 8.15
CA ASN A 143 -15.79 10.81 6.96
C ASN A 143 -14.64 11.16 6.00
N THR A 144 -14.95 11.71 4.83
CA THR A 144 -13.96 12.07 3.80
C THR A 144 -12.79 12.89 4.36
N GLU A 145 -13.06 13.94 5.13
CA GLU A 145 -12.03 14.87 5.61
C GLU A 145 -11.14 14.21 6.67
N THR A 146 -11.74 13.51 7.63
CA THR A 146 -10.97 12.78 8.67
C THR A 146 -10.23 11.57 8.09
N ALA A 147 -10.73 10.96 7.02
CA ALA A 147 -10.03 9.87 6.33
C ALA A 147 -8.82 10.40 5.53
N LEU A 148 -8.94 11.54 4.85
CA LEU A 148 -7.81 12.20 4.20
C LEU A 148 -6.76 12.65 5.23
N GLU A 149 -7.18 13.16 6.37
CA GLU A 149 -6.26 13.48 7.47
C GLU A 149 -5.54 12.22 7.97
N ALA A 150 -6.27 11.14 8.22
CA ALA A 150 -5.72 9.85 8.66
C ALA A 150 -4.72 9.26 7.66
N LEU A 151 -4.91 9.50 6.34
CA LEU A 151 -4.00 9.10 5.28
C LEU A 151 -2.71 9.94 5.23
N CYS A 152 -2.82 11.24 5.56
CA CYS A 152 -1.71 12.20 5.44
C CYS A 152 -0.81 12.27 6.67
N GLN A 153 -1.27 11.82 7.84
CA GLN A 153 -0.51 11.89 9.09
C GLN A 153 0.75 11.00 9.09
N PRO A 154 1.79 11.37 9.85
CA PRO A 154 2.91 10.46 10.14
C PRO A 154 2.39 9.17 10.81
N HIS A 155 2.85 8.00 10.37
CA HIS A 155 2.30 6.71 10.80
C HIS A 155 0.79 6.66 10.59
N PRO A 156 0.33 6.66 9.34
CA PRO A 156 -1.07 6.87 9.02
C PRO A 156 -1.96 5.75 9.57
N LEU A 157 -3.13 6.13 10.10
CA LEU A 157 -4.16 5.18 10.47
C LEU A 157 -4.73 4.48 9.22
N LEU A 158 -4.97 5.26 8.16
CA LEU A 158 -5.33 4.76 6.84
C LEU A 158 -4.07 4.73 5.96
N ASN A 159 -3.63 3.53 5.57
CA ASN A 159 -2.40 3.37 4.79
C ASN A 159 -2.61 3.56 3.29
N ASN A 160 -1.50 3.74 2.55
CA ASN A 160 -1.52 3.94 1.10
C ASN A 160 -1.72 2.65 0.29
N PHE A 161 -1.64 1.47 0.90
CA PHE A 161 -1.73 0.21 0.17
C PHE A 161 -3.16 -0.03 -0.33
N LEU A 162 -3.31 -0.65 -1.51
CA LEU A 162 -4.62 -1.08 -2.02
C LEU A 162 -5.08 -2.40 -1.39
N TRP A 163 -4.14 -3.25 -0.99
CA TRP A 163 -4.44 -4.48 -0.26
C TRP A 163 -4.83 -4.20 1.21
N ALA A 164 -5.29 -5.21 1.92
CA ALA A 164 -5.90 -5.13 3.25
C ALA A 164 -7.12 -4.20 3.30
N LYS A 165 -7.84 -4.11 2.20
CA LYS A 165 -9.03 -3.27 2.03
C LYS A 165 -10.11 -3.98 1.22
N VAL A 166 -11.36 -3.62 1.55
CA VAL A 166 -12.53 -3.82 0.72
C VAL A 166 -13.08 -2.44 0.40
N MET A 167 -13.34 -2.14 -0.87
CA MET A 167 -13.86 -0.84 -1.31
C MET A 167 -14.95 -1.01 -2.37
N LYS A 168 -15.84 -0.04 -2.50
CA LYS A 168 -16.84 -0.04 -3.58
C LYS A 168 -16.15 -0.08 -4.95
N LYS A 169 -16.62 -0.98 -5.81
CA LYS A 169 -16.06 -1.16 -7.16
C LYS A 169 -16.11 0.11 -7.98
N GLU A 170 -17.19 0.89 -7.89
CA GLU A 170 -17.32 2.15 -8.62
C GLU A 170 -16.20 3.15 -8.31
N ILE A 171 -15.72 3.18 -7.04
CA ILE A 171 -14.61 4.03 -6.63
C ILE A 171 -13.28 3.52 -7.21
N ALA A 172 -13.08 2.20 -7.17
CA ALA A 172 -11.90 1.59 -7.77
C ALA A 172 -11.82 1.81 -9.28
N LEU A 173 -12.96 1.72 -9.99
CA LEU A 173 -13.06 2.03 -11.43
C LEU A 173 -12.80 3.50 -11.75
N ALA A 174 -13.22 4.42 -10.86
CA ALA A 174 -12.99 5.84 -11.03
C ALA A 174 -11.53 6.27 -10.76
N CYS A 175 -10.72 5.40 -10.12
CA CYS A 175 -9.33 5.66 -9.76
C CYS A 175 -8.41 4.53 -10.24
N PRO A 176 -8.22 4.35 -11.57
CA PRO A 176 -7.40 3.29 -12.10
C PRO A 176 -5.93 3.45 -11.69
N ASN A 177 -5.27 2.33 -11.44
CA ASN A 177 -3.85 2.31 -11.10
C ASN A 177 -3.01 2.78 -12.29
N PRO A 178 -2.06 3.72 -12.11
CA PRO A 178 -1.22 4.18 -13.20
C PRO A 178 -0.30 3.04 -13.67
N PRO A 179 -0.23 2.77 -14.99
CA PRO A 179 0.66 1.74 -15.52
C PRO A 179 2.13 2.15 -15.35
N ASP A 180 3.01 1.15 -15.33
CA ASP A 180 4.47 1.30 -15.30
C ASP A 180 5.02 2.19 -14.16
N ARG A 181 4.36 2.15 -12.98
CA ARG A 181 4.79 2.87 -11.78
C ARG A 181 5.16 1.92 -10.65
N VAL A 182 6.20 2.28 -9.89
CA VAL A 182 6.48 1.68 -8.57
C VAL A 182 5.70 2.47 -7.51
N ALA A 183 5.22 1.81 -6.46
CA ALA A 183 4.37 2.44 -5.43
C ALA A 183 3.08 3.07 -6.01
N GLN A 184 2.50 2.44 -7.02
CA GLN A 184 1.29 2.88 -7.73
C GLN A 184 0.12 3.21 -6.79
N ASP A 185 0.01 2.51 -5.66
CA ASP A 185 -1.00 2.74 -4.63
C ASP A 185 -0.97 4.18 -4.10
N ALA A 186 0.23 4.74 -3.92
CA ALA A 186 0.39 6.11 -3.42
C ALA A 186 -0.14 7.17 -4.38
N PHE A 187 -0.20 6.84 -5.68
CA PHE A 187 -0.75 7.73 -6.72
C PHE A 187 -2.27 7.88 -6.62
N VAL A 188 -2.98 6.82 -6.21
CA VAL A 188 -4.44 6.77 -6.31
C VAL A 188 -5.16 6.86 -4.95
N MET A 189 -4.51 6.53 -3.83
CA MET A 189 -5.20 6.44 -2.54
C MET A 189 -5.84 7.75 -2.07
N HIS A 190 -5.24 8.90 -2.31
CA HIS A 190 -5.85 10.18 -1.94
C HIS A 190 -7.10 10.49 -2.76
N GLU A 191 -7.16 10.07 -4.02
CA GLU A 191 -8.34 10.20 -4.86
C GLU A 191 -9.44 9.21 -4.48
N ILE A 192 -9.07 7.96 -4.17
CA ILE A 192 -9.99 6.94 -3.66
C ILE A 192 -10.65 7.44 -2.38
N VAL A 193 -9.86 7.89 -1.41
CA VAL A 193 -10.37 8.39 -0.12
C VAL A 193 -11.26 9.62 -0.29
N ALA A 194 -10.89 10.52 -1.20
CA ALA A 194 -11.71 11.71 -1.48
C ALA A 194 -13.09 11.41 -2.08
N ARG A 195 -13.27 10.22 -2.67
CA ARG A 195 -14.55 9.73 -3.19
C ARG A 195 -15.36 8.96 -2.17
N CYS A 196 -14.76 8.59 -1.03
CA CYS A 196 -15.44 7.90 0.04
C CYS A 196 -16.18 8.91 0.95
N SER A 197 -17.45 8.71 1.20
CA SER A 197 -18.21 9.42 2.23
C SER A 197 -18.00 8.79 3.62
N LYS A 198 -17.74 7.49 3.66
CA LYS A 198 -17.57 6.72 4.88
C LYS A 198 -16.44 5.69 4.73
N VAL A 199 -15.44 5.80 5.58
CA VAL A 199 -14.29 4.90 5.67
C VAL A 199 -14.25 4.28 7.06
N VAL A 200 -13.96 2.97 7.15
CA VAL A 200 -13.78 2.27 8.43
C VAL A 200 -12.35 1.72 8.50
N CYS A 201 -11.67 2.03 9.59
CA CYS A 201 -10.36 1.46 9.91
C CYS A 201 -10.50 0.48 11.07
N MET A 202 -10.43 -0.83 10.77
CA MET A 202 -10.37 -1.92 11.74
C MET A 202 -8.91 -2.12 12.18
N SER A 203 -8.70 -2.38 13.46
CA SER A 203 -7.35 -2.64 14.00
C SER A 203 -6.93 -4.10 13.85
N GLN A 204 -7.90 -5.02 13.77
CA GLN A 204 -7.66 -6.46 13.73
C GLN A 204 -6.77 -6.82 12.52
N PRO A 205 -5.62 -7.53 12.72
CA PRO A 205 -4.72 -7.89 11.65
C PRO A 205 -5.24 -9.15 10.93
N LEU A 206 -5.91 -8.93 9.81
CA LEU A 206 -6.54 -9.97 8.99
C LEU A 206 -5.75 -10.30 7.72
N TRP A 207 -4.66 -9.61 7.48
CA TRP A 207 -3.83 -9.72 6.30
C TRP A 207 -2.38 -10.00 6.65
N PHE A 208 -1.71 -10.84 5.87
CA PHE A 208 -0.30 -11.18 6.05
C PHE A 208 0.50 -10.74 4.83
N TYR A 209 1.24 -9.65 4.99
CA TYR A 209 2.10 -9.09 3.95
C TYR A 209 3.48 -9.75 3.99
N ARG A 210 3.76 -10.61 3.02
CA ARG A 210 5.02 -11.35 2.95
C ARG A 210 6.21 -10.44 2.69
N GLN A 211 7.24 -10.58 3.52
CA GLN A 211 8.49 -9.85 3.34
C GLN A 211 9.50 -10.73 2.60
N ARG A 212 9.83 -10.33 1.37
CA ARG A 212 10.79 -11.02 0.49
C ARG A 212 11.99 -10.14 0.19
N ASN A 213 13.18 -10.73 0.08
CA ASN A 213 14.37 -10.01 -0.37
C ASN A 213 14.36 -9.74 -1.89
N THR A 214 13.56 -10.50 -2.66
CA THR A 214 13.50 -10.47 -4.14
C THR A 214 12.30 -9.71 -4.69
N GLY A 215 11.40 -9.17 -3.85
CA GLY A 215 10.21 -8.43 -4.28
C GLY A 215 10.53 -7.07 -4.91
N LEU A 216 9.53 -6.45 -5.56
CA LEU A 216 9.62 -5.09 -6.14
C LEU A 216 10.10 -4.04 -5.12
N SER A 217 9.83 -4.26 -3.83
CA SER A 217 10.29 -3.43 -2.72
C SER A 217 11.72 -3.74 -2.26
N GLY A 218 12.34 -4.86 -2.69
CA GLY A 218 13.64 -5.34 -2.16
C GLY A 218 14.86 -4.58 -2.67
N HIS A 219 14.85 -4.08 -3.91
CA HIS A 219 15.98 -3.39 -4.50
C HIS A 219 15.74 -1.90 -4.68
N PHE A 220 16.72 -1.08 -4.26
CA PHE A 220 16.69 0.34 -4.51
C PHE A 220 17.12 0.64 -5.95
N SER A 221 16.32 1.42 -6.66
CA SER A 221 16.61 1.84 -8.04
C SER A 221 16.09 3.25 -8.31
N ILE A 222 16.44 3.83 -9.45
CA ILE A 222 15.94 5.14 -9.89
C ILE A 222 14.40 5.20 -9.96
N ARG A 223 13.72 4.07 -10.20
CA ARG A 223 12.25 3.98 -10.22
C ARG A 223 11.59 4.35 -8.89
N ARG A 224 12.35 4.37 -7.77
CA ARG A 224 11.85 4.87 -6.48
C ARG A 224 11.46 6.36 -6.51
N LYS A 225 11.84 7.11 -7.55
CA LYS A 225 11.31 8.46 -7.79
C LYS A 225 9.79 8.49 -7.92
N ASP A 226 9.19 7.43 -8.42
CA ASP A 226 7.73 7.35 -8.57
C ASP A 226 6.99 7.62 -7.24
N LEU A 227 7.52 7.14 -6.11
CA LEU A 227 6.93 7.47 -4.80
C LEU A 227 6.96 8.98 -4.51
N LEU A 228 8.04 9.65 -4.88
CA LEU A 228 8.18 11.10 -4.68
C LEU A 228 7.21 11.87 -5.59
N GLU A 229 7.05 11.43 -6.83
CA GLU A 229 6.06 11.98 -7.78
C GLU A 229 4.62 11.76 -7.27
N ALA A 230 4.33 10.61 -6.63
CA ALA A 230 3.03 10.38 -6.00
C ALA A 230 2.74 11.37 -4.85
N TYR A 231 3.77 11.76 -4.08
CA TYR A 231 3.62 12.83 -3.09
C TYR A 231 3.34 14.19 -3.74
N GLU A 232 4.00 14.51 -4.86
CA GLU A 232 3.74 15.74 -5.60
C GLU A 232 2.29 15.80 -6.12
N MET A 233 1.81 14.70 -6.70
CA MET A 233 0.40 14.61 -7.13
C MET A 233 -0.56 14.82 -5.96
N ARG A 234 -0.27 14.23 -4.79
CA ARG A 234 -1.06 14.47 -3.59
C ARG A 234 -1.01 15.94 -3.14
N ILE A 235 0.15 16.59 -3.17
CA ILE A 235 0.27 18.02 -2.86
C ILE A 235 -0.60 18.84 -3.81
N GLN A 236 -0.51 18.60 -5.11
CA GLN A 236 -1.34 19.30 -6.10
C GLN A 236 -2.84 19.04 -5.91
N PHE A 237 -3.21 17.80 -5.61
CA PHE A 237 -4.59 17.45 -5.28
C PHE A 237 -5.10 18.23 -4.05
N LEU A 238 -4.33 18.30 -2.97
CA LEU A 238 -4.73 19.04 -1.76
C LEU A 238 -4.88 20.55 -2.02
N LEU A 239 -3.99 21.12 -2.84
CA LEU A 239 -4.08 22.52 -3.25
C LEU A 239 -5.31 22.77 -4.11
N SER A 240 -5.55 21.94 -5.13
CA SER A 240 -6.68 22.12 -6.08
C SER A 240 -8.05 21.88 -5.43
N THR A 241 -8.10 21.16 -4.31
CA THR A 241 -9.33 20.84 -3.59
C THR A 241 -9.51 21.64 -2.30
N HIS A 242 -8.72 22.72 -2.09
CA HIS A 242 -8.78 23.62 -0.92
C HIS A 242 -8.61 22.88 0.42
N ARG A 243 -7.66 21.92 0.47
CA ARG A 243 -7.31 21.13 1.66
C ARG A 243 -5.89 21.41 2.14
N GLU A 244 -5.44 22.66 2.01
CA GLU A 244 -4.07 23.10 2.30
C GLU A 244 -3.64 22.80 3.74
N LYS A 245 -4.58 22.70 4.67
CA LYS A 245 -4.29 22.33 6.08
C LYS A 245 -3.54 21.00 6.19
N LEU A 246 -3.83 20.04 5.30
CA LEU A 246 -3.19 18.73 5.29
C LEU A 246 -1.73 18.78 4.80
N LEU A 247 -1.32 19.86 4.15
CA LEU A 247 0.08 20.06 3.75
C LEU A 247 1.02 20.11 4.95
N ALA A 248 0.52 20.50 6.12
CA ALA A 248 1.30 20.45 7.37
C ALA A 248 1.80 19.04 7.72
N TRP A 249 1.11 17.99 7.25
CA TRP A 249 1.51 16.59 7.39
C TRP A 249 2.28 16.08 6.18
N VAL A 250 1.81 16.40 4.99
CA VAL A 250 2.36 15.85 3.74
C VAL A 250 3.74 16.39 3.42
N ILE A 251 3.97 17.71 3.61
CA ILE A 251 5.25 18.33 3.26
C ILE A 251 6.43 17.80 4.08
N PRO A 252 6.35 17.71 5.43
CA PRO A 252 7.42 17.10 6.22
C PRO A 252 7.72 15.65 5.81
N GLU A 253 6.68 14.86 5.55
CA GLU A 253 6.86 13.47 5.14
C GLU A 253 7.46 13.36 3.74
N TYR A 254 7.00 14.17 2.79
CA TYR A 254 7.57 14.25 1.45
C TYR A 254 9.08 14.56 1.49
N LEU A 255 9.47 15.57 2.26
CA LEU A 255 10.88 15.93 2.43
C LEU A 255 11.68 14.79 3.07
N ARG A 256 11.11 14.13 4.09
CA ARG A 256 11.74 12.96 4.70
C ARG A 256 11.98 11.86 3.67
N GLN A 257 11.01 11.61 2.78
CA GLN A 257 11.17 10.64 1.68
C GLN A 257 12.26 11.07 0.69
N VAL A 258 12.32 12.34 0.29
CA VAL A 258 13.38 12.87 -0.59
C VAL A 258 14.76 12.58 0.01
N PHE A 259 14.96 12.89 1.31
CA PHE A 259 16.25 12.66 1.98
C PHE A 259 16.59 11.18 2.11
N GLN A 260 15.61 10.36 2.47
CA GLN A 260 15.83 8.92 2.61
C GLN A 260 16.22 8.27 1.28
N HIS A 261 15.57 8.67 0.19
CA HIS A 261 15.86 8.15 -1.14
C HIS A 261 17.23 8.61 -1.64
N LEU A 262 17.59 9.87 -1.43
CA LEU A 262 18.95 10.36 -1.75
C LEU A 262 20.02 9.62 -0.93
N ALA A 263 19.78 9.43 0.37
CA ALA A 263 20.71 8.67 1.22
C ALA A 263 20.80 7.20 0.80
N ALA A 264 19.72 6.59 0.34
CA ALA A 264 19.72 5.24 -0.20
C ALA A 264 20.43 5.17 -1.55
N ALA A 265 20.22 6.14 -2.46
CA ALA A 265 20.93 6.25 -3.73
C ALA A 265 22.44 6.31 -3.51
N LYS A 266 22.91 7.12 -2.57
CA LYS A 266 24.35 7.23 -2.23
C LYS A 266 24.98 5.91 -1.74
N ARG A 267 24.18 4.97 -1.22
CA ARG A 267 24.65 3.64 -0.79
C ARG A 267 24.76 2.64 -1.96
N THR A 268 24.14 2.89 -3.08
CA THR A 268 24.22 2.02 -4.26
C THR A 268 25.56 2.12 -4.98
N HIS A 269 26.28 3.23 -4.77
CA HIS A 269 27.49 3.58 -5.54
C HIS A 269 27.23 3.73 -7.07
N ASP A 270 25.96 3.79 -7.48
CA ASP A 270 25.56 4.01 -8.87
C ASP A 270 25.44 5.50 -9.18
N THR A 271 26.43 6.02 -9.91
CA THR A 271 26.53 7.45 -10.20
C THR A 271 25.28 8.03 -10.90
N PRO A 272 24.69 7.38 -11.93
CA PRO A 272 23.47 7.88 -12.56
C PRO A 272 22.29 7.99 -11.59
N THR A 273 22.07 6.99 -10.74
CA THR A 273 21.03 7.03 -9.72
C THR A 273 21.26 8.14 -8.70
N ILE A 274 22.51 8.31 -8.22
CA ILE A 274 22.85 9.39 -7.27
C ILE A 274 22.55 10.76 -7.88
N GLN A 275 23.04 11.03 -9.11
CA GLN A 275 22.83 12.30 -9.81
C GLN A 275 21.33 12.59 -10.03
N ALA A 276 20.55 11.58 -10.37
CA ALA A 276 19.10 11.73 -10.55
C ALA A 276 18.40 12.18 -9.26
N PHE A 277 18.77 11.62 -8.10
CA PHE A 277 18.17 12.02 -6.82
C PHE A 277 18.73 13.37 -6.30
N GLU A 278 19.95 13.73 -6.60
CA GLU A 278 20.50 15.06 -6.30
C GLU A 278 19.82 16.15 -7.14
N ALA A 279 19.61 15.88 -8.43
CA ALA A 279 18.84 16.76 -9.30
C ALA A 279 17.38 16.90 -8.83
N TYR A 280 16.77 15.79 -8.38
CA TYR A 280 15.42 15.80 -7.85
C TYR A 280 15.33 16.61 -6.54
N GLN A 281 16.27 16.49 -5.62
CA GLN A 281 16.34 17.33 -4.43
C GLN A 281 16.42 18.84 -4.78
N SER A 282 17.24 19.20 -5.76
CA SER A 282 17.37 20.58 -6.24
C SER A 282 16.06 21.09 -6.85
N TYR A 283 15.39 20.26 -7.63
CA TYR A 283 14.06 20.56 -8.19
C TYR A 283 13.04 20.83 -7.09
N VAL A 284 12.95 19.96 -6.08
CA VAL A 284 12.03 20.13 -4.94
C VAL A 284 12.27 21.43 -4.20
N GLN A 285 13.53 21.81 -3.99
CA GLN A 285 13.89 23.08 -3.35
C GLN A 285 13.44 24.30 -4.16
N GLN A 286 13.56 24.23 -5.47
CA GLN A 286 13.13 25.34 -6.34
C GLN A 286 11.61 25.42 -6.45
N GLN A 287 10.99 24.31 -6.75
CA GLN A 287 9.56 24.25 -7.06
C GLN A 287 8.67 24.46 -5.83
N TYR A 288 9.07 23.94 -4.68
CA TYR A 288 8.23 23.91 -3.47
C TYR A 288 8.77 24.81 -2.35
N SER A 289 9.70 25.73 -2.62
CA SER A 289 10.36 26.56 -1.59
C SER A 289 9.36 27.29 -0.69
N ASP A 290 8.32 27.90 -1.25
CA ASP A 290 7.39 28.72 -0.50
C ASP A 290 6.42 27.86 0.33
N ILE A 291 5.96 26.74 -0.24
CA ILE A 291 5.16 25.75 0.49
C ILE A 291 5.97 25.14 1.63
N ILE A 292 7.24 24.80 1.41
CA ILE A 292 8.12 24.24 2.44
C ILE A 292 8.34 25.26 3.57
N LYS A 293 8.61 26.51 3.25
CA LYS A 293 8.78 27.59 4.25
C LYS A 293 7.52 27.79 5.09
N GLN A 294 6.35 27.69 4.44
CA GLN A 294 5.06 27.87 5.11
C GLN A 294 4.71 26.70 6.03
N TYR A 295 4.83 25.47 5.56
CA TYR A 295 4.32 24.27 6.27
C TYR A 295 5.40 23.45 6.99
N ALA A 296 6.68 23.67 6.68
CA ALA A 296 7.81 22.98 7.31
C ALA A 296 9.05 23.88 7.46
N PRO A 297 8.96 25.07 8.11
CA PRO A 297 10.05 26.06 8.15
C PRO A 297 11.34 25.52 8.79
N HIS A 298 11.22 24.64 9.79
CA HIS A 298 12.38 24.00 10.44
C HIS A 298 13.10 23.03 9.48
N LEU A 299 12.38 22.30 8.60
CA LEU A 299 12.97 21.42 7.61
C LEU A 299 13.60 22.23 6.46
N TRP A 300 13.06 23.42 6.15
CA TRP A 300 13.70 24.31 5.19
C TRP A 300 15.11 24.73 5.61
N GLN A 301 15.30 25.05 6.89
CA GLN A 301 16.62 25.34 7.43
C GLN A 301 17.54 24.10 7.38
N GLN A 302 17.00 22.92 7.69
CA GLN A 302 17.72 21.66 7.59
C GLN A 302 18.14 21.36 6.15
N LEU A 303 17.26 21.57 5.15
CA LEU A 303 17.58 21.43 3.72
C LEU A 303 18.79 22.25 3.32
N LYS A 304 18.84 23.52 3.76
CA LYS A 304 19.99 24.40 3.52
C LYS A 304 21.27 23.93 4.23
N TRP A 305 21.09 23.35 5.43
CA TRP A 305 22.22 22.93 6.26
C TRP A 305 22.80 21.57 5.83
N GLU A 306 21.97 20.63 5.35
CA GLU A 306 22.43 19.33 4.83
C GLU A 306 23.24 19.44 3.53
N GLN A 307 23.16 20.55 2.85
CA GLN A 307 24.10 20.90 1.76
C GLN A 307 25.50 21.23 2.29
N SER A 308 25.66 21.50 3.59
CA SER A 308 26.97 21.69 4.21
C SER A 308 27.57 20.32 4.60
N LEU A 309 28.89 20.19 4.49
CA LEU A 309 29.65 18.97 4.84
C LEU A 309 29.40 18.50 6.29
N LEU A 310 29.15 19.44 7.20
CA LEU A 310 28.85 19.18 8.63
C LEU A 310 27.46 18.55 8.84
N GLY A 311 26.46 19.00 8.08
CA GLY A 311 25.09 18.49 8.13
C GLY A 311 25.01 17.03 7.72
N GLN A 312 25.75 16.65 6.65
CA GLN A 312 25.78 15.26 6.17
C GLN A 312 26.34 14.26 7.20
N PHE A 313 27.29 14.69 8.03
CA PHE A 313 27.87 13.83 9.07
C PHE A 313 26.91 13.58 10.23
N LEU A 314 26.18 14.58 10.69
CA LEU A 314 25.28 14.48 11.84
C LEU A 314 23.95 13.75 11.52
N CYS A 315 23.47 13.83 10.29
CA CYS A 315 22.34 13.00 9.84
C CYS A 315 22.62 11.49 9.90
N ARG A 316 23.88 11.07 9.65
CA ARG A 316 24.28 9.66 9.78
C ARG A 316 24.17 9.13 11.20
N VAL A 317 24.38 9.95 12.21
CA VAL A 317 24.30 9.58 13.63
C VAL A 317 22.85 9.48 14.11
N LYS A 318 21.99 10.43 13.69
CA LYS A 318 20.58 10.48 14.10
C LYS A 318 19.75 9.30 13.58
N ASN A 319 19.98 8.85 12.34
CA ASN A 319 19.27 7.72 11.72
C ASN A 319 19.59 6.34 12.37
N ARG A 320 20.66 6.26 13.16
CA ARG A 320 21.02 5.04 13.91
C ARG A 320 20.23 4.87 15.23
N LEU A 321 19.67 5.95 15.78
CA LEU A 321 19.08 6.00 17.13
C LEU A 321 17.54 5.85 17.17
N PHE A 322 16.84 5.98 16.04
CA PHE A 322 15.37 5.93 16.01
C PHE A 322 14.84 4.74 15.21
N ARG A 323 14.95 3.53 15.78
CA ARG A 323 14.12 2.40 15.37
C ARG A 323 12.87 2.40 16.25
N SER A 324 11.70 2.66 15.66
CA SER A 324 10.42 2.48 16.34
C SER A 324 10.23 1.01 16.75
N PRO A 325 9.75 0.72 17.95
CA PRO A 325 9.47 -0.65 18.35
C PRO A 325 8.26 -1.17 17.56
N LEU A 326 8.49 -2.17 16.71
CA LEU A 326 7.42 -2.99 16.15
C LEU A 326 7.14 -4.13 17.11
N LEU A 327 5.86 -4.46 17.36
CA LEU A 327 5.49 -5.65 18.13
C LEU A 327 5.83 -6.90 17.31
N LYS A 328 6.56 -7.83 17.95
CA LYS A 328 6.96 -9.10 17.35
C LYS A 328 6.04 -10.21 17.84
N TYR A 329 5.49 -10.98 16.90
CA TYR A 329 4.65 -12.13 17.13
C TYR A 329 5.30 -13.39 16.55
N SER A 330 5.11 -14.55 17.19
CA SER A 330 5.42 -15.83 16.60
C SER A 330 4.21 -16.39 15.87
N PHE A 331 4.40 -17.32 14.94
CA PHE A 331 3.27 -17.98 14.27
C PHE A 331 2.41 -18.82 15.23
N SER A 332 2.99 -19.29 16.36
CA SER A 332 2.26 -20.00 17.41
C SER A 332 1.29 -19.12 18.18
N ASP A 333 1.56 -17.82 18.28
CA ASP A 333 0.69 -16.88 19.00
C ASP A 333 -0.63 -16.63 18.26
N LEU A 334 -0.67 -16.84 16.93
CA LEU A 334 -1.84 -16.64 16.10
C LEU A 334 -2.92 -17.71 16.30
N ASN A 335 -2.55 -18.96 16.53
CA ASN A 335 -3.53 -20.05 16.73
C ASN A 335 -4.43 -19.83 17.95
N ASN A 336 -4.05 -18.95 18.88
CA ASN A 336 -4.84 -18.58 20.05
C ASN A 336 -5.67 -17.29 19.84
N SER A 337 -5.38 -16.49 18.83
CA SER A 337 -6.03 -15.19 18.60
C SER A 337 -7.22 -15.25 17.65
N PHE A 338 -7.37 -16.36 16.89
CA PHE A 338 -8.46 -16.59 15.94
C PHE A 338 -9.44 -17.68 16.40
N LYS A 339 -9.32 -18.16 17.66
CA LYS A 339 -10.34 -18.96 18.34
C LYS A 339 -11.25 -18.03 19.13
#